data_cc8ef06a06721c74d6a764a16522169b
#
_entry.id   cc8ef06a06721c74d6a764a16522169b
#
_cell.length_a   1.000
_cell.length_b   1.000
_cell.length_c   1.000
_cell.angle_alpha   90.00
_cell.angle_beta   90.00
_cell.angle_gamma   90.00
#
_symmetry.space_group_name_H-M   'P 1'
#
loop_
_entity.id
_entity.type
_entity.pdbx_description
1 polymer ?
#
loop_
_entity_poly.entity_id
_entity_poly.type
_entity_poly.pdbx_seq_one_letter_code
_entity_poly.pdbx_strand_id
1 'polypeptide(L)'
;MEKLYSFITVICPVLAIIISFWYYRCIVKKKDISKERLLSIYDPLLKLLKNHLYTYKDNENFDFVIKQVCNVIEDNRAYVGNNVYNDFEIFLNCEDNDKQLFYEKFCNSFLDTYNNLCKYVGIPKISTLYRYQHNWYDRHGKIVFITKATLLAILQTILIFSLLFVLFITVGTILCLTGIIPMP
;
A
#
# COMPACT_ATOMS: atom_id res chain seq x y z
N MET A 1 -46.40 -21.54 16.23
CA MET A 1 -44.92 -21.41 16.20
C MET A 1 -44.28 -22.14 15.01
N GLU A 2 -44.74 -23.32 14.62
CA GLU A 2 -44.22 -24.09 13.49
C GLU A 2 -44.24 -23.34 12.14
N LYS A 3 -45.33 -22.64 11.83
CA LYS A 3 -45.43 -21.85 10.58
C LYS A 3 -44.42 -20.70 10.51
N LEU A 4 -44.07 -20.09 11.63
CA LEU A 4 -43.07 -19.03 11.71
C LEU A 4 -41.63 -19.59 11.50
N TYR A 5 -41.38 -20.76 12.07
CA TYR A 5 -40.12 -21.48 11.90
C TYR A 5 -39.89 -21.90 10.44
N SER A 6 -40.91 -22.46 9.80
CA SER A 6 -40.89 -22.85 8.40
C SER A 6 -40.67 -21.64 7.46
N PHE A 7 -41.28 -20.50 7.80
CA PHE A 7 -41.10 -19.25 7.03
C PHE A 7 -39.66 -18.71 7.15
N ILE A 8 -39.07 -18.71 8.35
CA ILE A 8 -37.69 -18.24 8.59
C ILE A 8 -36.67 -19.16 7.89
N THR A 9 -36.86 -20.48 7.95
CA THR A 9 -35.93 -21.45 7.34
C THR A 9 -35.90 -21.38 5.83
N VAL A 10 -36.93 -20.88 5.16
CA VAL A 10 -36.98 -20.74 3.70
C VAL A 10 -36.47 -19.33 3.29
N ILE A 11 -36.87 -18.30 4.00
CA ILE A 11 -36.57 -16.92 3.61
C ILE A 11 -35.11 -16.53 3.89
N CYS A 12 -34.52 -16.93 5.01
CA CYS A 12 -33.14 -16.59 5.33
C CYS A 12 -32.13 -17.08 4.30
N PRO A 13 -32.18 -18.32 3.78
CA PRO A 13 -31.27 -18.76 2.71
C PRO A 13 -31.44 -17.97 1.41
N VAL A 14 -32.68 -17.66 1.03
CA VAL A 14 -32.97 -16.90 -0.19
C VAL A 14 -32.41 -15.47 -0.08
N LEU A 15 -32.63 -14.82 1.04
CA LEU A 15 -32.05 -13.49 1.30
C LEU A 15 -30.51 -13.54 1.31
N ALA A 16 -29.90 -14.54 1.91
CA ALA A 16 -28.45 -14.72 1.93
C ALA A 16 -27.89 -14.89 0.52
N ILE A 17 -28.56 -15.63 -0.37
CA ILE A 17 -28.15 -15.78 -1.78
C ILE A 17 -28.26 -14.45 -2.51
N ILE A 18 -29.37 -13.72 -2.34
CA ILE A 18 -29.57 -12.41 -3.00
C ILE A 18 -28.49 -11.40 -2.54
N ILE A 19 -28.22 -11.31 -1.24
CA ILE A 19 -27.19 -10.42 -0.68
C ILE A 19 -25.82 -10.82 -1.19
N SER A 20 -25.47 -12.11 -1.23
CA SER A 20 -24.20 -12.62 -1.71
C SER A 20 -24.00 -12.30 -3.20
N PHE A 21 -25.04 -12.47 -4.02
CA PHE A 21 -25.01 -12.15 -5.44
C PHE A 21 -24.84 -10.65 -5.68
N TRP A 22 -25.55 -9.80 -4.93
CA TRP A 22 -25.42 -8.35 -5.02
C TRP A 22 -24.02 -7.88 -4.58
N TYR A 23 -23.53 -8.42 -3.47
CA TYR A 23 -22.18 -8.16 -2.97
C TYR A 23 -21.11 -8.56 -3.99
N TYR A 24 -21.23 -9.77 -4.56
CA TYR A 24 -20.33 -10.25 -5.61
C TYR A 24 -20.33 -9.31 -6.84
N ARG A 25 -21.50 -8.90 -7.32
CA ARG A 25 -21.62 -7.95 -8.43
C ARG A 25 -20.94 -6.62 -8.14
N CYS A 26 -21.11 -6.09 -6.93
CA CYS A 26 -20.46 -4.83 -6.52
C CYS A 26 -18.94 -4.97 -6.51
N ILE A 27 -18.38 -6.10 -6.04
CA ILE A 27 -16.94 -6.36 -6.02
C ILE A 27 -16.39 -6.46 -7.45
N VAL A 28 -17.03 -7.23 -8.32
CA VAL A 28 -16.59 -7.40 -9.71
C VAL A 28 -16.60 -6.06 -10.44
N LYS A 29 -17.69 -5.31 -10.37
CA LYS A 29 -17.78 -3.98 -10.99
C LYS A 29 -16.69 -3.02 -10.47
N LYS A 30 -16.44 -3.03 -9.16
CA LYS A 30 -15.38 -2.21 -8.55
C LYS A 30 -14.01 -2.62 -9.05
N LYS A 31 -13.75 -3.91 -9.23
CA LYS A 31 -12.51 -4.44 -9.77
C LYS A 31 -12.28 -4.00 -11.21
N ASP A 32 -13.30 -4.09 -12.06
CA ASP A 32 -13.23 -3.70 -13.47
C ASP A 32 -12.95 -2.21 -13.63
N ILE A 33 -13.67 -1.35 -12.91
CA ILE A 33 -13.43 0.10 -12.89
C ILE A 33 -12.02 0.41 -12.39
N SER A 34 -11.55 -0.30 -11.35
CA SER A 34 -10.20 -0.09 -10.81
C SER A 34 -9.12 -0.51 -11.80
N LYS A 35 -9.36 -1.59 -12.57
CA LYS A 35 -8.47 -2.05 -13.63
C LYS A 35 -8.38 -1.05 -14.77
N GLU A 36 -9.51 -0.54 -15.22
CA GLU A 36 -9.57 0.48 -16.26
C GLU A 36 -8.82 1.75 -15.84
N ARG A 37 -9.09 2.27 -14.64
CA ARG A 37 -8.37 3.42 -14.08
C ARG A 37 -6.87 3.19 -13.96
N LEU A 38 -6.46 2.00 -13.51
CA LEU A 38 -5.05 1.65 -13.38
C LEU A 38 -4.35 1.68 -14.73
N LEU A 39 -4.91 1.01 -15.75
CA LEU A 39 -4.27 0.85 -17.05
C LEU A 39 -4.33 2.12 -17.91
N SER A 40 -5.44 2.86 -17.87
CA SER A 40 -5.64 4.04 -18.72
C SER A 40 -5.03 5.32 -18.16
N ILE A 41 -4.86 5.43 -16.83
CA ILE A 41 -4.44 6.67 -16.18
C ILE A 41 -3.17 6.47 -15.37
N TYR A 42 -3.21 5.58 -14.37
CA TYR A 42 -2.16 5.52 -13.36
C TYR A 42 -0.87 4.86 -13.85
N ASP A 43 -0.94 3.84 -14.73
CA ASP A 43 0.24 3.26 -15.35
C ASP A 43 0.95 4.22 -16.31
N PRO A 44 0.26 4.95 -17.22
CA PRO A 44 0.87 6.02 -17.98
C PRO A 44 1.50 7.12 -17.11
N LEU A 45 0.79 7.59 -16.07
CA LEU A 45 1.33 8.57 -15.13
C LEU A 45 2.59 8.05 -14.41
N LEU A 46 2.59 6.79 -13.97
CA LEU A 46 3.76 6.20 -13.33
C LEU A 46 4.96 6.13 -14.29
N LYS A 47 4.73 5.81 -15.57
CA LYS A 47 5.80 5.78 -16.59
C LYS A 47 6.41 7.16 -16.81
N LEU A 48 5.61 8.21 -16.81
CA LEU A 48 6.08 9.59 -16.92
C LEU A 48 6.85 10.03 -15.67
N LEU A 49 6.32 9.73 -14.50
CA LEU A 49 6.82 10.23 -13.23
C LEU A 49 7.95 9.42 -12.61
N LYS A 50 8.14 8.14 -12.98
CA LYS A 50 9.06 7.21 -12.29
C LYS A 50 10.48 7.72 -12.02
N ASN A 51 11.01 8.55 -12.93
CA ASN A 51 12.37 9.11 -12.81
C ASN A 51 12.40 10.44 -12.04
N HIS A 52 11.23 10.98 -11.70
CA HIS A 52 11.08 12.31 -11.09
C HIS A 52 10.34 12.25 -9.75
N LEU A 53 9.78 11.09 -9.37
CA LEU A 53 9.03 10.94 -8.10
C LEU A 53 9.86 11.46 -6.92
N TYR A 54 9.23 12.30 -6.09
CA TYR A 54 9.81 12.96 -4.92
C TYR A 54 11.01 13.90 -5.18
N THR A 55 11.33 14.17 -6.44
CA THR A 55 12.44 15.06 -6.79
C THR A 55 11.93 16.13 -7.74
N TYR A 56 11.55 17.27 -7.18
CA TYR A 56 11.26 18.47 -7.96
C TYR A 56 12.56 18.98 -8.57
N LYS A 57 12.53 19.37 -9.83
CA LYS A 57 13.66 20.00 -10.54
C LYS A 57 13.13 21.16 -11.35
N ASP A 58 13.68 22.33 -11.10
CA ASP A 58 13.37 23.52 -11.87
C ASP A 58 14.19 23.50 -13.17
N ASN A 59 13.71 22.74 -14.17
CA ASN A 59 14.33 22.67 -15.50
C ASN A 59 13.28 22.29 -16.57
N GLU A 60 13.58 22.66 -17.81
CA GLU A 60 12.71 22.46 -18.98
C GLU A 60 12.25 20.99 -19.16
N ASN A 61 13.11 20.02 -18.87
CA ASN A 61 12.76 18.59 -18.98
C ASN A 61 11.69 18.19 -17.97
N PHE A 62 11.79 18.70 -16.75
CA PHE A 62 10.79 18.45 -15.71
C PHE A 62 9.46 19.12 -16.05
N ASP A 63 9.50 20.37 -16.49
CA ASP A 63 8.33 21.13 -16.91
C ASP A 63 7.59 20.45 -18.06
N PHE A 64 8.34 19.89 -19.01
CA PHE A 64 7.76 19.11 -20.09
C PHE A 64 7.03 17.85 -19.56
N VAL A 65 7.63 17.13 -18.60
CA VAL A 65 6.98 15.96 -17.96
C VAL A 65 5.74 16.40 -17.21
N ILE A 66 5.79 17.47 -16.42
CA ILE A 66 4.64 17.97 -15.67
C ILE A 66 3.51 18.39 -16.60
N LYS A 67 3.83 19.02 -17.74
CA LYS A 67 2.82 19.36 -18.76
C LYS A 67 2.13 18.12 -19.33
N GLN A 68 2.88 17.04 -19.58
CA GLN A 68 2.28 15.78 -20.02
C GLN A 68 1.40 15.15 -18.91
N VAL A 69 1.84 15.20 -17.65
CA VAL A 69 1.07 14.75 -16.49
C VAL A 69 -0.23 15.55 -16.37
N CYS A 70 -0.17 16.87 -16.54
CA CYS A 70 -1.31 17.77 -16.55
C CYS A 70 -2.35 17.33 -17.60
N ASN A 71 -1.93 17.12 -18.84
CA ASN A 71 -2.82 16.67 -19.92
C ASN A 71 -3.49 15.34 -19.57
N VAL A 72 -2.76 14.35 -19.06
CA VAL A 72 -3.36 13.05 -18.69
C VAL A 72 -4.37 13.20 -17.54
N ILE A 73 -4.08 14.05 -16.55
CA ILE A 73 -4.97 14.30 -15.42
C ILE A 73 -6.24 15.03 -15.87
N GLU A 74 -6.12 16.07 -16.70
CA GLU A 74 -7.26 16.85 -17.20
C GLU A 74 -8.15 16.02 -18.12
N ASP A 75 -7.59 15.29 -19.08
CA ASP A 75 -8.32 14.41 -19.98
C ASP A 75 -9.12 13.33 -19.25
N ASN A 76 -8.66 12.95 -18.04
CA ASN A 76 -9.25 11.88 -17.25
C ASN A 76 -9.77 12.35 -15.88
N ARG A 77 -10.10 13.64 -15.73
CA ARG A 77 -10.46 14.26 -14.44
C ARG A 77 -11.53 13.48 -13.66
N ALA A 78 -12.55 12.97 -14.34
CA ALA A 78 -13.64 12.21 -13.71
C ALA A 78 -13.19 10.89 -13.06
N TYR A 79 -12.05 10.34 -13.48
CA TYR A 79 -11.53 9.06 -13.04
C TYR A 79 -10.28 9.19 -12.16
N VAL A 80 -9.64 10.35 -12.13
CA VAL A 80 -8.54 10.65 -11.19
C VAL A 80 -9.11 10.77 -9.78
N GLY A 81 -8.38 10.25 -8.78
CA GLY A 81 -8.80 10.36 -7.37
C GLY A 81 -8.77 11.82 -6.92
N ASN A 82 -9.78 12.26 -6.19
CA ASN A 82 -9.88 13.66 -5.73
C ASN A 82 -8.63 14.14 -4.99
N ASN A 83 -8.02 13.29 -4.15
CA ASN A 83 -6.79 13.66 -3.44
C ASN A 83 -5.62 13.91 -4.40
N VAL A 84 -5.46 13.04 -5.42
CA VAL A 84 -4.40 13.18 -6.43
C VAL A 84 -4.60 14.46 -7.23
N TYR A 85 -5.83 14.72 -7.65
CA TYR A 85 -6.18 15.94 -8.39
C TYR A 85 -5.91 17.19 -7.56
N ASN A 86 -6.44 17.25 -6.34
CA ASN A 86 -6.29 18.41 -5.47
C ASN A 86 -4.82 18.69 -5.12
N ASP A 87 -4.05 17.65 -4.77
CA ASP A 87 -2.63 17.83 -4.44
C ASP A 87 -1.81 18.27 -5.67
N PHE A 88 -2.20 17.81 -6.87
CA PHE A 88 -1.59 18.26 -8.12
C PHE A 88 -1.90 19.73 -8.42
N GLU A 89 -3.16 20.14 -8.27
CA GLU A 89 -3.60 21.55 -8.42
C GLU A 89 -2.87 22.49 -7.44
N ILE A 90 -2.74 22.07 -6.18
CA ILE A 90 -2.02 22.84 -5.17
C ILE A 90 -0.54 22.98 -5.58
N PHE A 91 0.09 21.89 -6.05
CA PHE A 91 1.47 21.92 -6.53
C PHE A 91 1.65 22.88 -7.72
N LEU A 92 0.72 22.90 -8.68
CA LEU A 92 0.83 23.79 -9.84
C LEU A 92 0.73 25.28 -9.46
N ASN A 93 -0.07 25.59 -8.44
CA ASN A 93 -0.39 26.97 -8.05
C ASN A 93 0.39 27.48 -6.81
N CYS A 94 1.28 26.67 -6.22
CA CYS A 94 2.05 27.10 -5.05
C CYS A 94 3.24 27.99 -5.42
N GLU A 95 3.75 28.72 -4.43
CA GLU A 95 4.96 29.52 -4.56
C GLU A 95 6.22 28.64 -4.74
N ASP A 96 7.26 29.17 -5.39
CA ASP A 96 8.47 28.40 -5.73
C ASP A 96 9.18 27.80 -4.52
N ASN A 97 9.15 28.48 -3.37
CA ASN A 97 9.74 28.00 -2.12
C ASN A 97 9.08 26.70 -1.59
N ASP A 98 7.81 26.48 -1.89
CA ASP A 98 7.03 25.37 -1.38
C ASP A 98 6.81 24.25 -2.42
N LYS A 99 7.27 24.45 -3.67
CA LYS A 99 7.07 23.50 -4.78
C LYS A 99 7.54 22.08 -4.45
N GLN A 100 8.72 21.93 -3.85
CA GLN A 100 9.21 20.61 -3.45
C GLN A 100 8.25 19.93 -2.47
N LEU A 101 7.74 20.66 -1.46
CA LEU A 101 6.83 20.11 -0.43
C LEU A 101 5.51 19.65 -1.04
N PHE A 102 4.89 20.50 -1.88
CA PHE A 102 3.60 20.15 -2.50
C PHE A 102 3.76 19.08 -3.58
N TYR A 103 4.88 19.04 -4.27
CA TYR A 103 5.21 17.95 -5.18
C TYR A 103 5.35 16.60 -4.46
N GLU A 104 5.99 16.57 -3.29
CA GLU A 104 6.06 15.37 -2.44
C GLU A 104 4.68 14.89 -1.97
N LYS A 105 3.78 15.82 -1.61
CA LYS A 105 2.39 15.49 -1.27
C LYS A 105 1.65 14.86 -2.45
N PHE A 106 1.76 15.45 -3.63
CA PHE A 106 1.20 14.89 -4.86
C PHE A 106 1.74 13.47 -5.11
N CYS A 107 3.06 13.25 -5.02
CA CYS A 107 3.68 11.94 -5.18
C CYS A 107 3.14 10.91 -4.18
N ASN A 108 2.91 11.31 -2.91
CA ASN A 108 2.32 10.45 -1.90
C ASN A 108 0.88 10.05 -2.27
N SER A 109 0.01 11.01 -2.57
CA SER A 109 -1.38 10.75 -2.96
C SER A 109 -1.47 9.90 -4.22
N PHE A 110 -0.58 10.14 -5.20
CA PHE A 110 -0.47 9.36 -6.42
C PHE A 110 -0.10 7.90 -6.12
N LEU A 111 1.00 7.65 -5.40
CA LEU A 111 1.46 6.28 -5.10
C LEU A 111 0.50 5.51 -4.20
N ASP A 112 -0.15 6.18 -3.25
CA ASP A 112 -1.15 5.54 -2.39
C ASP A 112 -2.38 5.13 -3.19
N THR A 113 -2.85 5.98 -4.09
CA THR A 113 -3.95 5.65 -4.99
C THR A 113 -3.58 4.54 -5.96
N TYR A 114 -2.40 4.59 -6.57
CA TYR A 114 -1.85 3.53 -7.43
C TYR A 114 -1.82 2.18 -6.70
N ASN A 115 -1.23 2.13 -5.51
CA ASN A 115 -1.13 0.91 -4.71
C ASN A 115 -2.51 0.37 -4.27
N ASN A 116 -3.48 1.25 -4.00
CA ASN A 116 -4.84 0.84 -3.68
C ASN A 116 -5.55 0.24 -4.90
N LEU A 117 -5.37 0.82 -6.10
CA LEU A 117 -5.89 0.25 -7.33
C LEU A 117 -5.27 -1.13 -7.61
N CYS A 118 -3.95 -1.28 -7.48
CA CYS A 118 -3.25 -2.56 -7.58
C CYS A 118 -3.87 -3.62 -6.66
N LYS A 119 -4.15 -3.24 -5.39
CA LYS A 119 -4.81 -4.13 -4.43
C LYS A 119 -6.19 -4.61 -4.90
N TYR A 120 -7.02 -3.71 -5.44
CA TYR A 120 -8.36 -4.06 -5.93
C TYR A 120 -8.31 -4.95 -7.17
N VAL A 121 -7.33 -4.73 -8.04
CA VAL A 121 -7.15 -5.53 -9.26
C VAL A 121 -6.49 -6.88 -8.99
N GLY A 122 -5.78 -7.02 -7.86
CA GLY A 122 -5.00 -8.21 -7.51
C GLY A 122 -3.61 -8.22 -8.15
N ILE A 123 -3.08 -7.05 -8.52
CA ILE A 123 -1.72 -6.87 -9.02
C ILE A 123 -0.78 -6.54 -7.84
N PRO A 124 0.48 -7.01 -7.86
CA PRO A 124 1.45 -6.68 -6.83
C PRO A 124 1.61 -5.15 -6.69
N LYS A 125 1.58 -4.67 -5.45
CA LYS A 125 1.87 -3.28 -5.13
C LYS A 125 3.35 -2.98 -5.32
N ILE A 126 3.68 -1.72 -5.53
CA ILE A 126 5.06 -1.25 -5.44
C ILE A 126 5.55 -1.48 -4.00
N SER A 127 6.55 -2.36 -3.84
CA SER A 127 7.05 -2.73 -2.52
C SER A 127 7.73 -1.55 -1.82
N THR A 128 7.69 -1.54 -0.50
CA THR A 128 8.38 -0.52 0.31
C THR A 128 9.89 -0.55 0.07
N LEU A 129 10.46 -1.74 -0.14
CA LEU A 129 11.87 -1.90 -0.47
C LEU A 129 12.21 -1.27 -1.83
N TYR A 130 11.40 -1.48 -2.85
CA TYR A 130 11.56 -0.89 -4.18
C TYR A 130 11.51 0.65 -4.08
N ARG A 131 10.53 1.19 -3.36
CA ARG A 131 10.41 2.63 -3.10
C ARG A 131 11.68 3.17 -2.42
N TYR A 132 12.20 2.45 -1.43
CA TYR A 132 13.42 2.84 -0.72
C TYR A 132 14.64 2.86 -1.65
N GLN A 133 14.82 1.82 -2.47
CA GLN A 133 15.93 1.73 -3.43
C GLN A 133 15.93 2.86 -4.47
N HIS A 134 14.73 3.36 -4.83
CA HIS A 134 14.56 4.43 -5.81
C HIS A 134 14.38 5.81 -5.17
N ASN A 135 14.54 5.94 -3.86
CA ASN A 135 14.31 7.18 -3.08
C ASN A 135 12.89 7.76 -3.26
N TRP A 136 11.89 6.92 -3.47
CA TRP A 136 10.47 7.31 -3.63
C TRP A 136 9.79 7.53 -2.29
N TYR A 137 10.34 8.42 -1.49
CA TYR A 137 9.82 8.87 -0.21
C TYR A 137 10.07 10.35 -0.02
N ASP A 138 9.13 11.02 0.61
CA ASP A 138 9.40 12.29 1.25
C ASP A 138 10.42 12.11 2.40
N ARG A 139 10.97 13.21 2.88
CA ARG A 139 11.97 13.18 3.96
C ARG A 139 11.44 12.46 5.22
N HIS A 140 10.17 12.69 5.55
CA HIS A 140 9.52 12.11 6.73
C HIS A 140 9.26 10.61 6.55
N GLY A 141 8.76 10.19 5.42
CA GLY A 141 8.51 8.78 5.09
C GLY A 141 9.77 7.95 5.07
N LYS A 142 10.90 8.51 4.65
CA LYS A 142 12.21 7.84 4.69
C LYS A 142 12.65 7.55 6.13
N ILE A 143 12.51 8.51 7.04
CA ILE A 143 12.83 8.34 8.47
C ILE A 143 11.92 7.25 9.07
N VAL A 144 10.60 7.32 8.83
CA VAL A 144 9.63 6.35 9.34
C VAL A 144 9.94 4.93 8.81
N PHE A 145 10.33 4.80 7.54
CA PHE A 145 10.72 3.50 6.98
C PHE A 145 11.94 2.92 7.70
N ILE A 146 13.02 3.70 7.86
CA ILE A 146 14.25 3.27 8.55
C ILE A 146 13.94 2.87 10.00
N THR A 147 13.17 3.69 10.72
CA THR A 147 12.79 3.41 12.11
C THR A 147 11.99 2.11 12.23
N LYS A 148 11.03 1.86 11.35
CA LYS A 148 10.26 0.60 11.32
C LYS A 148 11.13 -0.60 10.98
N ALA A 149 12.05 -0.47 10.03
CA ALA A 149 12.93 -1.54 9.62
C ALA A 149 13.91 -1.92 10.76
N THR A 150 14.49 -0.93 11.45
CA THR A 150 15.38 -1.16 12.60
C THR A 150 14.64 -1.79 13.77
N LEU A 151 13.43 -1.32 14.09
CA LEU A 151 12.61 -1.90 15.15
C LEU A 151 12.26 -3.37 14.85
N LEU A 152 11.90 -3.69 13.62
CA LEU A 152 11.60 -5.06 13.21
C LEU A 152 12.82 -5.96 13.32
N ALA A 153 14.01 -5.48 12.92
CA ALA A 153 15.26 -6.21 13.05
C ALA A 153 15.61 -6.50 14.52
N ILE A 154 15.42 -5.52 15.41
CA ILE A 154 15.64 -5.69 16.86
C ILE A 154 14.68 -6.76 17.41
N LEU A 155 13.38 -6.69 17.07
CA LEU A 155 12.39 -7.67 17.52
C LEU A 155 12.71 -9.09 17.04
N GLN A 156 13.14 -9.26 15.79
CA GLN A 156 13.56 -10.55 15.25
C GLN A 156 14.79 -11.08 15.98
N THR A 157 15.76 -10.23 16.27
CA THR A 157 16.96 -10.60 17.01
C THR A 157 16.61 -11.09 18.42
N ILE A 158 15.75 -10.37 19.14
CA ILE A 158 15.27 -10.77 20.48
C ILE A 158 14.56 -12.12 20.42
N LEU A 159 13.71 -12.33 19.41
CA LEU A 159 13.00 -13.61 19.24
C LEU A 159 13.98 -14.78 19.02
N ILE A 160 14.97 -14.60 18.17
CA ILE A 160 16.00 -15.63 17.91
C ILE A 160 16.76 -15.96 19.20
N PHE A 161 17.21 -14.95 19.93
CA PHE A 161 17.93 -15.17 21.21
C PHE A 161 17.04 -15.86 22.24
N SER A 162 15.76 -15.51 22.35
CA SER A 162 14.84 -16.17 23.28
C SER A 162 14.63 -17.64 22.93
N LEU A 163 14.49 -17.98 21.63
CA LEU A 163 14.36 -19.36 21.16
C LEU A 163 15.67 -20.18 21.46
N LEU A 164 16.82 -19.59 21.18
CA LEU A 164 18.10 -20.25 21.49
C LEU A 164 18.28 -20.49 23.00
N PHE A 165 17.85 -19.54 23.84
CA PHE A 165 17.91 -19.68 25.29
C PHE A 165 17.00 -20.80 25.81
N VAL A 166 15.74 -20.88 25.27
CA VAL A 166 14.85 -21.99 25.63
C VAL A 166 15.45 -23.33 25.20
N LEU A 167 15.99 -23.40 24.00
CA LEU A 167 16.63 -24.61 23.48
C LEU A 167 17.83 -25.01 24.32
N PHE A 168 18.66 -24.09 24.79
CA PHE A 168 19.75 -24.33 25.67
C PHE A 168 19.32 -24.91 27.03
N ILE A 169 18.26 -24.33 27.64
CA ILE A 169 17.67 -24.83 28.87
C ILE A 169 17.13 -26.25 28.68
N THR A 170 16.38 -26.50 27.60
CA THR A 170 15.79 -27.82 27.34
C THR A 170 16.86 -28.89 27.13
N VAL A 171 17.90 -28.60 26.37
CA VAL A 171 19.05 -29.51 26.18
C VAL A 171 19.77 -29.74 27.49
N GLY A 172 20.05 -28.69 28.28
CA GLY A 172 20.70 -28.81 29.60
C GLY A 172 19.90 -29.66 30.57
N THR A 173 18.56 -29.48 30.62
CA THR A 173 17.69 -30.33 31.49
C THR A 173 17.69 -31.79 31.06
N ILE A 174 17.66 -32.08 29.75
CA ILE A 174 17.72 -33.44 29.21
C ILE A 174 19.07 -34.09 29.58
N LEU A 175 20.19 -33.38 29.41
CA LEU A 175 21.53 -33.90 29.77
C LEU A 175 21.68 -34.17 31.26
N CYS A 176 21.09 -33.33 32.11
CA CYS A 176 21.05 -33.60 33.56
C CYS A 176 20.16 -34.82 33.89
N LEU A 177 19.01 -34.95 33.27
CA LEU A 177 18.11 -36.10 33.52
C LEU A 177 18.68 -37.43 33.02
N THR A 178 19.47 -37.40 31.95
CA THR A 178 20.14 -38.60 31.41
C THR A 178 21.43 -38.98 32.15
N GLY A 179 21.81 -38.19 33.18
CA GLY A 179 23.01 -38.46 33.99
C GLY A 179 24.34 -38.20 33.29
N ILE A 180 24.32 -37.57 32.10
CA ILE A 180 25.53 -37.22 31.34
C ILE A 180 26.28 -36.06 32.02
N ILE A 181 25.55 -35.16 32.67
CA ILE A 181 26.12 -34.05 33.47
C ILE A 181 25.68 -34.26 34.93
N PRO A 182 26.59 -34.35 35.88
CA PRO A 182 26.25 -34.43 37.29
C PRO A 182 25.53 -33.16 37.74
N MET A 183 24.44 -33.32 38.48
CA MET A 183 23.76 -32.17 39.11
C MET A 183 24.71 -31.56 40.15
N PRO A 184 24.79 -30.23 40.24
CA PRO A 184 25.58 -29.55 41.26
C PRO A 184 25.05 -29.83 42.69
#